data_d5c5ebf6a43a86c5f87ab81a9f01d83c
#
_entry.id   d5c5ebf6a43a86c5f87ab81a9f01d83c
#
_cell.length_a   1.000
_cell.length_b   1.000
_cell.length_c   1.000
_cell.angle_alpha   90.00
_cell.angle_beta   90.00
_cell.angle_gamma   90.00
#
_symmetry.space_group_name_H-M   'P 1'
#
loop_
_entity.id
_entity.type
_entity.pdbx_description
1 polymer ?
#
loop_
_entity_poly.entity_id
_entity_poly.type
_entity_poly.pdbx_seq_one_letter_code
_entity_poly.pdbx_strand_id
1 'polypeptide(L)'
;SIAIQTARSNTDPASFAETFQSRIMALSHTHNLLTQSHWEGADLRAILEHETEAYGPTRISLNGPPVSLEPAVVLSLGMIFHELATNAAKYGALHTPDGRILIDWGLADQRQR
;
A
#
# COMPACT_ATOMS: atom_id res chain seq x y z
N SER A 1 10.78 -12.50 7.90
CA SER A 1 10.30 -12.57 6.53
C SER A 1 8.78 -12.40 6.48
N ILE A 2 8.26 -12.11 5.32
CA ILE A 2 6.82 -11.96 5.11
C ILE A 2 6.09 -13.26 5.45
N ALA A 3 6.62 -14.39 5.04
CA ALA A 3 6.00 -15.69 5.29
C ALA A 3 5.93 -16.01 6.79
N ILE A 4 7.00 -15.74 7.52
CA ILE A 4 7.04 -15.98 8.96
C ILE A 4 6.07 -15.06 9.69
N GLN A 5 6.04 -13.78 9.34
CA GLN A 5 5.11 -12.83 9.93
C GLN A 5 3.67 -13.23 9.67
N THR A 6 3.37 -13.68 8.45
CA THR A 6 2.03 -14.13 8.08
C THR A 6 1.63 -15.37 8.89
N ALA A 7 2.53 -16.32 9.06
CA ALA A 7 2.27 -17.52 9.85
C ALA A 7 1.98 -17.20 11.31
N ARG A 8 2.66 -16.20 11.87
CA ARG A 8 2.45 -15.80 13.27
C ARG A 8 1.11 -15.11 13.48
N SER A 9 0.61 -14.39 12.48
CA SER A 9 -0.64 -13.64 12.61
C SER A 9 -1.87 -14.44 12.20
N ASN A 10 -1.71 -15.61 11.59
CA ASN A 10 -2.81 -16.44 11.12
C ASN A 10 -2.65 -17.87 11.63
N THR A 11 -3.67 -18.37 12.34
CA THR A 11 -3.70 -19.74 12.84
C THR A 11 -4.42 -20.69 11.89
N ASP A 12 -5.25 -20.14 10.97
CA ASP A 12 -6.02 -20.91 10.00
C ASP A 12 -5.20 -21.06 8.70
N PRO A 13 -4.93 -22.30 8.23
CA PRO A 13 -4.17 -22.50 7.00
C PRO A 13 -4.77 -21.82 5.76
N ALA A 14 -6.09 -21.79 5.63
CA ALA A 14 -6.75 -21.14 4.49
C ALA A 14 -6.55 -19.63 4.56
N SER A 15 -6.69 -19.06 5.74
CA SER A 15 -6.46 -17.62 5.96
C SER A 15 -5.00 -17.24 5.74
N PHE A 16 -4.07 -18.10 6.19
CA PHE A 16 -2.65 -17.91 5.94
C PHE A 16 -2.34 -17.86 4.44
N ALA A 17 -2.85 -18.84 3.69
CA ALA A 17 -2.59 -18.93 2.25
C ALA A 17 -3.12 -17.71 1.51
N GLU A 18 -4.32 -17.26 1.85
CA GLU A 18 -4.95 -16.10 1.25
C GLU A 18 -4.15 -14.82 1.55
N THR A 19 -3.76 -14.61 2.78
CA THR A 19 -2.99 -13.45 3.19
C THR A 19 -1.61 -13.43 2.53
N PHE A 20 -0.95 -14.58 2.49
CA PHE A 20 0.37 -14.72 1.87
C PHE A 20 0.28 -14.41 0.38
N GLN A 21 -0.71 -14.97 -0.32
CA GLN A 21 -0.92 -14.73 -1.73
C GLN A 21 -1.17 -13.25 -2.02
N SER A 22 -1.98 -12.61 -1.19
CA SER A 22 -2.27 -11.18 -1.32
C SER A 22 -1.00 -10.33 -1.22
N ARG A 23 -0.12 -10.65 -0.27
CA ARG A 23 1.15 -9.94 -0.09
C ARG A 23 2.11 -10.16 -1.25
N ILE A 24 2.17 -11.38 -1.79
CA ILE A 24 2.99 -11.67 -2.96
C ILE A 24 2.50 -10.89 -4.17
N MET A 25 1.20 -10.80 -4.38
CA MET A 25 0.65 -10.02 -5.48
C MET A 25 0.96 -8.54 -5.33
N ALA A 26 0.88 -7.99 -4.12
CA ALA A 26 1.23 -6.59 -3.87
C ALA A 26 2.69 -6.32 -4.23
N LEU A 27 3.59 -7.23 -3.85
CA LEU A 27 5.00 -7.11 -4.18
C LEU A 27 5.23 -7.17 -5.69
N SER A 28 4.52 -8.06 -6.39
CA SER A 28 4.59 -8.16 -7.85
C SER A 28 4.13 -6.89 -8.54
N HIS A 29 3.06 -6.26 -8.08
CA HIS A 29 2.58 -5.00 -8.64
C HIS A 29 3.59 -3.89 -8.47
N THR A 30 4.19 -3.79 -7.29
CA THR A 30 5.22 -2.79 -7.01
C THR A 30 6.45 -3.02 -7.88
N HIS A 31 6.84 -4.28 -8.04
CA HIS A 31 7.94 -4.66 -8.93
C HIS A 31 7.65 -4.24 -10.38
N ASN A 32 6.44 -4.47 -10.86
CA ASN A 32 6.04 -4.07 -12.22
C ASN A 32 6.09 -2.55 -12.40
N LEU A 33 5.66 -1.80 -11.39
CA LEU A 33 5.73 -0.34 -11.40
C LEU A 33 7.18 0.13 -11.59
N LEU A 34 8.10 -0.47 -10.85
CA LEU A 34 9.52 -0.15 -10.95
C LEU A 34 10.10 -0.55 -12.31
N THR A 35 9.67 -1.69 -12.85
CA THR A 35 10.11 -2.14 -14.17
C THR A 35 9.68 -1.15 -15.25
N GLN A 36 8.46 -0.63 -15.17
CA GLN A 36 7.95 0.38 -16.11
C GLN A 36 8.73 1.67 -16.05
N SER A 37 9.26 2.03 -14.90
CA SER A 37 10.07 3.24 -14.70
C SER A 37 11.56 3.00 -14.96
N HIS A 38 11.95 1.81 -15.44
CA HIS A 38 13.33 1.39 -15.60
C HIS A 38 14.13 1.48 -14.29
N TRP A 39 13.46 1.15 -13.18
CA TRP A 39 14.03 1.16 -11.82
C TRP A 39 14.55 2.54 -11.38
N GLU A 40 13.99 3.61 -11.94
CA GLU A 40 14.28 4.96 -11.50
C GLU A 40 13.45 5.38 -10.28
N GLY A 41 12.46 4.57 -9.90
CA GLY A 41 11.58 4.86 -8.79
C GLY A 41 10.14 5.00 -9.24
N ALA A 42 9.31 5.56 -8.38
CA ALA A 42 7.91 5.79 -8.69
C ALA A 42 7.39 6.99 -7.90
N ASP A 43 6.30 7.59 -8.39
CA ASP A 43 5.62 8.64 -7.68
C ASP A 43 4.77 8.05 -6.56
N LEU A 44 4.76 8.73 -5.40
CA LEU A 44 3.99 8.30 -4.23
C LEU A 44 2.51 8.12 -4.56
N ARG A 45 1.92 9.04 -5.33
CA ARG A 45 0.52 8.95 -5.72
C ARG A 45 0.24 7.66 -6.50
N ALA A 46 1.12 7.28 -7.40
CA ALA A 46 0.93 6.06 -8.20
C ALA A 46 0.85 4.81 -7.32
N ILE A 47 1.67 4.74 -6.28
CA ILE A 47 1.65 3.62 -5.33
C ILE A 47 0.32 3.61 -4.56
N LEU A 48 -0.10 4.77 -4.06
CA LEU A 48 -1.35 4.90 -3.31
C LEU A 48 -2.57 4.60 -4.18
N GLU A 49 -2.60 5.11 -5.41
CA GLU A 49 -3.69 4.84 -6.33
C GLU A 49 -3.83 3.35 -6.61
N HIS A 50 -2.72 2.67 -6.81
CA HIS A 50 -2.74 1.23 -7.07
C HIS A 50 -3.31 0.46 -5.87
N GLU A 51 -2.86 0.78 -4.66
CA GLU A 51 -3.30 0.07 -3.45
C GLU A 51 -4.74 0.38 -3.06
N THR A 52 -5.30 1.48 -3.53
CA THR A 52 -6.67 1.89 -3.18
C THR A 52 -7.67 1.71 -4.31
N GLU A 53 -7.22 1.30 -5.48
CA GLU A 53 -8.04 1.18 -6.69
C GLU A 53 -9.29 0.30 -6.48
N ALA A 54 -9.13 -0.80 -5.76
CA ALA A 54 -10.21 -1.76 -5.54
C ALA A 54 -11.39 -1.19 -4.73
N TYR A 55 -11.19 -0.09 -4.00
CA TYR A 55 -12.20 0.47 -3.12
C TYR A 55 -13.00 1.60 -3.75
N GLY A 56 -12.64 1.99 -4.97
CA GLY A 56 -13.36 3.00 -5.73
C GLY A 56 -12.91 4.43 -5.44
N PRO A 57 -13.17 5.35 -6.40
CA PRO A 57 -12.64 6.72 -6.31
C PRO A 57 -13.38 7.61 -5.31
N THR A 58 -14.59 7.23 -4.88
CA THR A 58 -15.39 8.06 -3.98
C THR A 58 -15.10 7.81 -2.51
N ARG A 59 -14.44 6.71 -2.17
CA ARG A 59 -14.21 6.31 -0.79
C ARG A 59 -12.86 6.74 -0.25
N ILE A 60 -11.92 7.07 -1.13
CA ILE A 60 -10.56 7.39 -0.74
C ILE A 60 -10.14 8.67 -1.44
N SER A 61 -9.69 9.66 -0.67
CA SER A 61 -9.17 10.92 -1.16
C SER A 61 -7.67 10.98 -0.96
N LEU A 62 -6.95 11.33 -2.01
CA LEU A 62 -5.49 11.44 -1.99
C LEU A 62 -5.09 12.88 -2.29
N ASN A 63 -4.40 13.53 -1.36
CA ASN A 63 -3.99 14.92 -1.50
C ASN A 63 -2.55 15.14 -1.11
N GLY A 64 -1.77 15.69 -2.01
CA GLY A 64 -0.38 16.01 -1.74
C GLY A 64 0.38 16.35 -3.01
N PRO A 65 1.58 16.95 -2.87
CA PRO A 65 2.42 17.29 -4.00
C PRO A 65 3.04 16.04 -4.64
N PRO A 66 3.52 16.15 -5.89
CA PRO A 66 4.29 15.05 -6.49
C PRO A 66 5.53 14.74 -5.66
N VAL A 67 5.74 13.46 -5.36
CA VAL A 67 6.91 12.98 -4.63
C VAL A 67 7.46 11.77 -5.34
N SER A 68 8.70 11.87 -5.81
CA SER A 68 9.38 10.76 -6.45
C SER A 68 10.14 9.97 -5.39
N LEU A 69 9.97 8.65 -5.39
CA LEU A 69 10.55 7.77 -4.38
C LEU A 69 11.58 6.84 -5.02
N GLU A 70 12.66 6.57 -4.30
CA GLU A 70 13.68 5.62 -4.73
C GLU A 70 13.13 4.20 -4.75
N PRO A 71 13.70 3.29 -5.58
CA PRO A 71 13.17 1.92 -5.72
C PRO A 71 13.03 1.16 -4.41
N ALA A 72 14.00 1.24 -3.51
CA ALA A 72 13.91 0.53 -2.23
C ALA A 72 12.76 1.04 -1.38
N VAL A 73 12.51 2.36 -1.42
CA VAL A 73 11.41 2.98 -0.69
C VAL A 73 10.08 2.59 -1.33
N VAL A 74 10.01 2.52 -2.65
CA VAL A 74 8.81 2.09 -3.38
C VAL A 74 8.39 0.70 -2.93
N LEU A 75 9.33 -0.24 -2.86
CA LEU A 75 9.03 -1.61 -2.44
C LEU A 75 8.50 -1.65 -1.00
N SER A 76 9.14 -0.92 -0.09
CA SER A 76 8.74 -0.89 1.32
C SER A 76 7.37 -0.23 1.50
N LEU A 77 7.18 0.94 0.90
CA LEU A 77 5.92 1.67 1.05
C LEU A 77 4.76 0.96 0.38
N GLY A 78 5.00 0.31 -0.76
CA GLY A 78 3.97 -0.48 -1.42
C GLY A 78 3.41 -1.57 -0.51
N MET A 79 4.27 -2.27 0.21
CA MET A 79 3.84 -3.28 1.17
C MET A 79 3.13 -2.69 2.37
N ILE A 80 3.63 -1.56 2.89
CA ILE A 80 2.99 -0.88 4.03
C ILE A 80 1.59 -0.43 3.66
N PHE A 81 1.42 0.23 2.51
CA PHE A 81 0.11 0.71 2.09
C PHE A 81 -0.84 -0.44 1.79
N HIS A 82 -0.33 -1.54 1.24
CA HIS A 82 -1.14 -2.73 1.03
C HIS A 82 -1.71 -3.25 2.35
N GLU A 83 -0.88 -3.35 3.38
CA GLU A 83 -1.31 -3.80 4.71
C GLU A 83 -2.31 -2.84 5.34
N LEU A 84 -2.06 -1.54 5.23
CA LEU A 84 -2.98 -0.54 5.76
C LEU A 84 -4.33 -0.58 5.06
N ALA A 85 -4.34 -0.74 3.73
CA ALA A 85 -5.58 -0.81 2.96
C ALA A 85 -6.37 -2.07 3.31
N THR A 86 -5.71 -3.22 3.41
CA THR A 86 -6.39 -4.47 3.76
C THR A 86 -6.92 -4.42 5.19
N ASN A 87 -6.18 -3.80 6.12
CA ASN A 87 -6.67 -3.63 7.49
C ASN A 87 -7.87 -2.70 7.55
N ALA A 88 -7.86 -1.61 6.78
CA ALA A 88 -8.98 -0.70 6.70
C ALA A 88 -10.22 -1.40 6.15
N ALA A 89 -10.05 -2.29 5.18
CA ALA A 89 -11.15 -3.06 4.60
C ALA A 89 -11.73 -4.09 5.57
N LYS A 90 -10.88 -4.73 6.37
CA LYS A 90 -11.30 -5.78 7.30
C LYS A 90 -11.81 -5.24 8.62
N TYR A 91 -11.18 -4.20 9.16
CA TYR A 91 -11.40 -3.78 10.54
C TYR A 91 -11.66 -2.29 10.70
N GLY A 92 -11.41 -1.49 9.67
CA GLY A 92 -11.43 -0.04 9.75
C GLY A 92 -12.49 0.61 8.89
N ALA A 93 -12.18 1.82 8.43
CA ALA A 93 -13.12 2.68 7.73
C ALA A 93 -13.73 2.06 6.48
N LEU A 94 -13.01 1.20 5.77
CA LEU A 94 -13.51 0.58 4.54
C LEU A 94 -14.36 -0.67 4.79
N HIS A 95 -14.47 -1.11 6.04
CA HIS A 95 -15.30 -2.25 6.40
C HIS A 95 -16.80 -1.96 6.24
N THR A 96 -17.19 -0.72 6.42
CA THR A 96 -18.58 -0.27 6.23
C THR A 96 -18.75 0.40 4.88
N PRO A 97 -19.93 0.30 4.24
CA PRO A 97 -20.14 0.88 2.91
C PRO A 97 -19.94 2.40 2.85
N ASP A 98 -20.23 3.12 3.92
CA ASP A 98 -20.15 4.58 3.99
C ASP A 98 -18.79 5.08 4.49
N GLY A 99 -17.92 4.20 4.91
CA GLY A 99 -16.60 4.58 5.41
C GLY A 99 -15.72 5.21 4.35
N ARG A 100 -14.93 6.20 4.75
CA ARG A 100 -14.04 6.95 3.86
C ARG A 100 -12.67 7.11 4.48
N ILE A 101 -11.65 7.23 3.63
CA ILE A 101 -10.29 7.46 4.06
C ILE A 101 -9.75 8.69 3.34
N LEU A 102 -9.09 9.56 4.10
CA LEU A 102 -8.38 10.71 3.57
C LEU A 102 -6.89 10.48 3.80
N ILE A 103 -6.11 10.55 2.72
CA ILE A 103 -4.66 10.43 2.79
C ILE A 103 -4.05 11.72 2.28
N ASP A 104 -3.37 12.42 3.17
CA ASP A 104 -2.67 13.67 2.86
C ASP A 104 -1.18 13.48 3.10
N TRP A 105 -0.37 14.11 2.27
CA TRP A 105 1.07 14.12 2.47
C TRP A 105 1.66 15.46 2.04
N GLY A 106 2.86 15.73 2.54
CA GLY A 106 3.58 16.94 2.21
C GLY A 106 5.07 16.69 2.26
N LEU A 107 5.83 17.69 1.85
CA LEU A 107 7.27 17.65 1.92
C LEU A 107 7.73 18.34 3.21
N ALA A 108 8.55 17.65 4.00
CA ALA A 108 9.11 18.24 5.20
C ALA A 108 10.25 19.18 4.83
N ASP A 109 10.29 20.32 5.51
CA ASP A 109 11.44 21.22 5.40
C ASP A 109 12.59 20.60 6.19
N GLN A 110 13.75 20.42 5.53
CA GLN A 110 14.91 19.81 6.17
C GLN A 110 15.40 20.61 7.39
N ARG A 111 15.13 21.90 7.42
CA ARG A 111 15.51 22.75 8.55
C ARG A 111 14.70 22.47 9.83
N GLN A 112 13.60 21.78 9.71
CA GLN A 112 12.70 21.46 10.83
C GLN A 112 13.00 20.12 11.47
N ARG A 113 13.97 19.43 10.97
CA ARG A 113 14.33 18.11 11.51
C ARG A 113 15.26 18.24 12.73
#